data_7adf2afffd35ea2132913daeb446793f
#
_entry.id   7adf2afffd35ea2132913daeb446793f
#
_cell.length_a   1.000
_cell.length_b   1.000
_cell.length_c   1.000
_cell.angle_alpha   90.00
_cell.angle_beta   90.00
_cell.angle_gamma   90.00
#
_symmetry.space_group_name_H-M   'P 1'
#
loop_
_entity.id
_entity.type
_entity.pdbx_description
1 polymer ?
#
loop_
_entity_poly.entity_id
_entity_poly.type
_entity_poly.pdbx_seq_one_letter_code
_entity_poly.pdbx_strand_id
1 'polypeptide(L)'
;MKRRDFLRRLAATAGLVPLSSSFASAWAAPGTGNGRALVVVFLRGGCDGLNMVVPYGDEHYYRSRPGIAISPPATGGESAALDIDGYFGLHPALAPLQSIYDEGRLALLPAVHSPEHSRSHFHAQSVVERAGGSAGDGWLNRYLREGGMSRQALAISSQVPESLQGGASVPAYAEPLDRALSLSDPLDDMLGGVLRRRYVADIEAASAARSAWRAAARALEASRASIGGAAPLVPYPDGSFSRDLAAAAALLRESQDLSIVMLGMGGWDTHSKQGGAEGVQSRQFAELASGLAAFEQDLGPRRDEVAVLVQTEFGRTLRENASGGTDHGGASAWMILSSSMRGGIHLGTGGWPGLDEGNRLDGRALAPAVDFRDVYADLLARHLGCTDISQVLPGQPGGSTGLV
;
A
#
# COMPACT_ATOMS: atom_id res chain seq x y z
N MET A 1 -10.25 -33.25 21.09
CA MET A 1 -10.76 -31.90 20.79
C MET A 1 -12.26 -32.03 20.57
N LYS A 2 -13.09 -31.34 21.35
CA LYS A 2 -14.54 -31.47 21.25
C LYS A 2 -15.02 -30.75 19.96
N ARG A 3 -15.98 -31.36 19.27
CA ARG A 3 -16.56 -30.89 17.99
C ARG A 3 -16.94 -29.39 17.98
N ARG A 4 -17.39 -28.91 19.14
CA ARG A 4 -17.77 -27.50 19.39
C ARG A 4 -16.57 -26.54 19.35
N ASP A 5 -15.38 -26.98 19.77
CA ASP A 5 -14.16 -26.17 19.77
C ASP A 5 -13.53 -26.07 18.37
N PHE A 6 -13.72 -27.11 17.54
CA PHE A 6 -13.31 -27.10 16.14
C PHE A 6 -14.16 -26.14 15.31
N LEU A 7 -15.48 -26.14 15.51
CA LEU A 7 -16.40 -25.24 14.81
C LEU A 7 -16.20 -23.78 15.24
N ARG A 8 -15.90 -23.53 16.52
CA ARG A 8 -15.53 -22.17 17.01
C ARG A 8 -14.21 -21.69 16.39
N ARG A 9 -13.23 -22.56 16.22
CA ARG A 9 -11.97 -22.22 15.56
C ARG A 9 -12.15 -22.02 14.06
N LEU A 10 -12.98 -22.82 13.39
CA LEU A 10 -13.31 -22.63 11.98
C LEU A 10 -14.07 -21.32 11.72
N ALA A 11 -15.00 -20.96 12.60
CA ALA A 11 -15.70 -19.66 12.55
C ALA A 11 -14.75 -18.48 12.80
N ALA A 12 -13.77 -18.65 13.69
CA ALA A 12 -12.76 -17.63 13.98
C ALA A 12 -11.72 -17.49 12.85
N THR A 13 -11.38 -18.59 12.16
CA THR A 13 -10.44 -18.55 11.02
C THR A 13 -11.11 -18.15 9.70
N ALA A 14 -12.45 -18.29 9.60
CA ALA A 14 -13.20 -17.87 8.41
C ALA A 14 -13.53 -16.36 8.40
N GLY A 15 -13.12 -15.59 9.43
CA GLY A 15 -13.35 -14.14 9.46
C GLY A 15 -14.84 -13.73 9.40
N LEU A 16 -15.77 -14.63 9.78
CA LEU A 16 -17.17 -14.33 9.90
C LEU A 16 -17.40 -13.44 11.14
N VAL A 17 -17.01 -12.18 11.04
CA VAL A 17 -17.56 -11.13 11.88
C VAL A 17 -19.06 -11.05 11.54
N PRO A 18 -19.99 -11.04 12.50
CA PRO A 18 -21.39 -10.84 12.21
C PRO A 18 -21.53 -9.45 11.58
N LEU A 19 -21.76 -9.42 10.27
CA LEU A 19 -22.17 -8.23 9.54
C LEU A 19 -23.57 -7.90 10.02
N SER A 20 -23.64 -7.19 11.14
CA SER A 20 -24.91 -6.64 11.66
C SER A 20 -25.44 -5.59 10.70
N SER A 21 -26.74 -5.33 10.77
CA SER A 21 -27.47 -4.31 10.00
C SER A 21 -26.87 -2.89 10.07
N SER A 22 -25.90 -2.64 10.93
CA SER A 22 -25.07 -1.44 11.02
C SER A 22 -24.17 -1.21 9.79
N PHE A 23 -23.90 -2.22 8.96
CA PHE A 23 -23.03 -2.07 7.80
C PHE A 23 -23.68 -1.23 6.68
N ALA A 24 -24.93 -1.50 6.36
CA ALA A 24 -25.67 -0.71 5.37
C ALA A 24 -25.98 0.72 5.85
N SER A 25 -26.11 0.91 7.18
CA SER A 25 -26.36 2.22 7.79
C SER A 25 -25.10 3.09 7.88
N ALA A 26 -23.92 2.49 8.02
CA ALA A 26 -22.64 3.22 8.11
C ALA A 26 -22.24 3.87 6.77
N TRP A 27 -22.63 3.25 5.64
CA TRP A 27 -22.40 3.81 4.29
C TRP A 27 -23.48 4.78 3.82
N ALA A 28 -24.64 4.84 4.53
CA ALA A 28 -25.78 5.65 4.13
C ALA A 28 -25.91 6.97 4.91
N ALA A 29 -25.13 7.20 5.95
CA ALA A 29 -25.18 8.44 6.73
C ALA A 29 -24.09 9.41 6.20
N PRO A 30 -24.44 10.66 5.82
CA PRO A 30 -23.43 11.67 5.51
C PRO A 30 -22.56 11.89 6.75
N GLY A 31 -21.27 11.55 6.64
CA GLY A 31 -20.30 11.76 7.71
C GLY A 31 -19.85 13.21 7.80
N THR A 32 -19.29 13.58 8.94
CA THR A 32 -18.62 14.87 9.16
C THR A 32 -17.13 14.78 8.80
N GLY A 33 -16.74 13.85 7.91
CA GLY A 33 -15.37 13.68 7.43
C GLY A 33 -14.86 14.96 6.75
N ASN A 34 -13.55 15.22 6.84
CA ASN A 34 -12.93 16.37 6.18
C ASN A 34 -12.75 16.18 4.65
N GLY A 35 -13.31 15.10 4.10
CA GLY A 35 -13.22 14.73 2.69
C GLY A 35 -11.85 14.19 2.26
N ARG A 36 -10.82 14.24 3.11
CA ARG A 36 -9.47 13.78 2.78
C ARG A 36 -9.31 12.28 2.95
N ALA A 37 -8.55 11.67 2.02
CA ALA A 37 -8.30 10.25 2.02
C ALA A 37 -6.83 9.92 1.81
N LEU A 38 -6.36 8.84 2.42
CA LEU A 38 -5.05 8.25 2.21
C LEU A 38 -5.20 6.89 1.53
N VAL A 39 -4.56 6.75 0.39
CA VAL A 39 -4.38 5.47 -0.30
C VAL A 39 -2.99 4.94 0.02
N VAL A 40 -2.90 3.75 0.61
CA VAL A 40 -1.62 3.10 0.91
C VAL A 40 -1.40 1.97 -0.09
N VAL A 41 -0.35 2.08 -0.87
CA VAL A 41 0.14 1.05 -1.80
C VAL A 41 1.35 0.38 -1.17
N PHE A 42 1.19 -0.88 -0.78
CA PHE A 42 2.28 -1.66 -0.18
C PHE A 42 2.96 -2.54 -1.23
N LEU A 43 4.21 -2.22 -1.56
CA LEU A 43 5.06 -2.99 -2.47
C LEU A 43 5.69 -4.16 -1.70
N ARG A 44 5.00 -5.32 -1.70
CA ARG A 44 5.40 -6.47 -0.88
C ARG A 44 6.53 -7.28 -1.52
N GLY A 45 7.62 -7.44 -0.79
CA GLY A 45 8.80 -8.18 -1.21
C GLY A 45 10.10 -7.39 -1.16
N GLY A 46 10.13 -6.21 -0.52
CA GLY A 46 11.34 -5.41 -0.40
C GLY A 46 11.77 -4.80 -1.74
N CYS A 47 11.05 -3.78 -2.18
CA CYS A 47 11.35 -3.09 -3.43
C CYS A 47 12.78 -2.51 -3.44
N ASP A 48 13.49 -2.63 -4.56
CA ASP A 48 14.82 -2.04 -4.73
C ASP A 48 14.74 -0.52 -4.92
N GLY A 49 14.77 0.19 -3.80
CA GLY A 49 14.71 1.64 -3.78
C GLY A 49 15.84 2.33 -4.50
N LEU A 50 17.04 1.71 -4.59
CA LEU A 50 18.17 2.28 -5.31
C LEU A 50 18.01 2.24 -6.84
N ASN A 51 17.16 1.35 -7.36
CA ASN A 51 16.78 1.37 -8.77
C ASN A 51 15.46 2.13 -8.98
N MET A 52 14.65 2.37 -7.94
CA MET A 52 13.47 3.23 -8.02
C MET A 52 13.85 4.72 -8.09
N VAL A 53 14.63 5.18 -7.12
CA VAL A 53 15.21 6.53 -7.04
C VAL A 53 16.72 6.38 -7.12
N VAL A 54 17.23 6.57 -8.32
CA VAL A 54 18.61 6.22 -8.71
C VAL A 54 19.58 7.30 -8.27
N PRO A 55 20.51 7.02 -7.35
CA PRO A 55 21.54 7.98 -6.97
C PRO A 55 22.66 7.99 -8.03
N TYR A 56 22.36 8.46 -9.24
CA TYR A 56 23.26 8.40 -10.37
C TYR A 56 24.52 9.27 -10.19
N GLY A 57 24.47 10.22 -9.25
CA GLY A 57 25.65 11.01 -8.85
C GLY A 57 26.64 10.26 -7.96
N ASP A 58 26.31 9.05 -7.49
CA ASP A 58 27.18 8.24 -6.62
C ASP A 58 27.86 7.11 -7.41
N GLU A 59 29.19 7.18 -7.57
CA GLU A 59 29.95 6.16 -8.31
C GLU A 59 29.90 4.76 -7.69
N HIS A 60 29.65 4.65 -6.35
CA HIS A 60 29.54 3.36 -5.67
C HIS A 60 28.27 2.60 -6.11
N TYR A 61 27.26 3.29 -6.61
CA TYR A 61 26.07 2.67 -7.21
C TYR A 61 26.46 1.83 -8.42
N TYR A 62 27.22 2.39 -9.37
CA TYR A 62 27.66 1.69 -10.58
C TYR A 62 28.67 0.58 -10.30
N ARG A 63 29.63 0.83 -9.41
CA ARG A 63 30.63 -0.18 -9.01
C ARG A 63 30.00 -1.42 -8.39
N SER A 64 28.88 -1.22 -7.68
CA SER A 64 28.19 -2.30 -6.97
C SER A 64 27.17 -3.04 -7.82
N ARG A 65 26.74 -2.46 -8.95
CA ARG A 65 25.64 -2.95 -9.79
C ARG A 65 25.99 -3.00 -11.28
N PRO A 66 27.09 -3.66 -11.68
CA PRO A 66 27.56 -3.64 -13.07
C PRO A 66 26.52 -4.19 -14.07
N GLY A 67 25.60 -5.09 -13.65
CA GLY A 67 24.58 -5.72 -14.49
C GLY A 67 23.19 -5.11 -14.37
N ILE A 68 22.88 -4.39 -13.28
CA ILE A 68 21.52 -3.90 -13.01
C ILE A 68 21.43 -2.39 -12.75
N ALA A 69 22.56 -1.66 -12.82
CA ALA A 69 22.54 -0.21 -12.67
C ALA A 69 21.78 0.47 -13.82
N ILE A 70 21.05 1.53 -13.49
CA ILE A 70 20.39 2.40 -14.46
C ILE A 70 21.42 3.43 -14.95
N SER A 71 21.56 3.59 -16.25
CA SER A 71 22.48 4.57 -16.84
C SER A 71 22.15 6.00 -16.41
N PRO A 72 23.16 6.88 -16.22
CA PRO A 72 22.88 8.26 -15.85
C PRO A 72 22.17 9.05 -16.98
N PRO A 73 21.47 10.13 -16.66
CA PRO A 73 20.73 10.94 -17.66
C PRO A 73 21.58 11.43 -18.83
N ALA A 74 22.86 11.71 -18.57
CA ALA A 74 23.80 12.19 -19.60
C ALA A 74 24.06 11.20 -20.74
N THR A 75 23.78 9.91 -20.55
CA THR A 75 23.88 8.89 -21.63
C THR A 75 22.78 9.02 -22.66
N GLY A 76 21.64 9.63 -22.28
CA GLY A 76 20.46 9.73 -23.12
C GLY A 76 19.79 8.39 -23.42
N GLY A 77 18.66 8.45 -24.11
CA GLY A 77 17.87 7.28 -24.51
C GLY A 77 16.86 6.82 -23.47
N GLU A 78 16.00 5.89 -23.87
CA GLU A 78 14.85 5.42 -23.09
C GLU A 78 15.24 4.58 -21.85
N SER A 79 16.50 4.12 -21.78
CA SER A 79 17.02 3.33 -20.67
C SER A 79 17.79 4.15 -19.63
N ALA A 80 17.92 5.46 -19.80
CA ALA A 80 18.60 6.35 -18.86
C ALA A 80 17.67 6.80 -17.74
N ALA A 81 18.23 7.05 -16.55
CA ALA A 81 17.49 7.64 -15.44
C ALA A 81 16.92 9.01 -15.85
N LEU A 82 15.75 9.32 -15.36
CA LEU A 82 15.11 10.63 -15.53
C LEU A 82 15.68 11.56 -14.46
N ASP A 83 16.38 12.60 -14.85
CA ASP A 83 17.01 13.55 -13.93
C ASP A 83 15.96 14.23 -13.03
N ILE A 84 16.29 14.35 -11.74
CA ILE A 84 15.44 15.00 -10.73
C ILE A 84 16.10 16.27 -10.18
N ASP A 85 17.36 16.17 -9.75
CA ASP A 85 18.04 17.27 -9.04
C ASP A 85 19.54 17.37 -9.33
N GLY A 86 20.04 16.69 -10.34
CA GLY A 86 21.46 16.63 -10.69
C GLY A 86 22.25 15.56 -9.93
N TYR A 87 21.64 14.82 -9.01
CA TYR A 87 22.24 13.72 -8.26
C TYR A 87 21.37 12.47 -8.24
N PHE A 88 20.06 12.65 -8.03
CA PHE A 88 19.05 11.60 -8.10
C PHE A 88 18.30 11.63 -9.42
N GLY A 89 17.87 10.46 -9.87
CA GLY A 89 16.95 10.31 -10.99
C GLY A 89 15.90 9.25 -10.71
N LEU A 90 14.78 9.30 -11.42
CA LEU A 90 13.80 8.22 -11.41
C LEU A 90 14.22 7.12 -12.38
N HIS A 91 13.87 5.88 -12.04
CA HIS A 91 13.92 4.77 -13.00
C HIS A 91 13.15 5.13 -14.28
N PRO A 92 13.65 4.84 -15.51
CA PRO A 92 12.98 5.26 -16.74
C PRO A 92 11.53 4.74 -16.87
N ALA A 93 11.23 3.56 -16.34
CA ALA A 93 9.87 3.04 -16.32
C ALA A 93 8.90 3.84 -15.42
N LEU A 94 9.38 4.75 -14.59
CA LEU A 94 8.57 5.67 -13.80
C LEU A 94 8.24 6.99 -14.54
N ALA A 95 8.58 7.11 -15.83
CA ALA A 95 8.27 8.27 -16.67
C ALA A 95 6.81 8.76 -16.58
N PRO A 96 5.78 7.90 -16.46
CA PRO A 96 4.40 8.37 -16.28
C PRO A 96 4.18 9.26 -15.04
N LEU A 97 5.08 9.23 -14.04
CA LEU A 97 5.00 10.06 -12.84
C LEU A 97 5.74 11.41 -12.98
N GLN A 98 6.46 11.63 -14.09
CA GLN A 98 7.27 12.84 -14.28
C GLN A 98 6.43 14.12 -14.21
N SER A 99 5.26 14.15 -14.86
CA SER A 99 4.38 15.33 -14.81
C SER A 99 3.90 15.65 -13.39
N ILE A 100 3.64 14.62 -12.57
CA ILE A 100 3.23 14.79 -11.16
C ILE A 100 4.40 15.35 -10.33
N TYR A 101 5.64 14.93 -10.65
CA TYR A 101 6.84 15.48 -10.04
C TYR A 101 7.04 16.95 -10.43
N ASP A 102 6.92 17.28 -11.71
CA ASP A 102 7.08 18.64 -12.24
C ASP A 102 6.03 19.61 -11.69
N GLU A 103 4.84 19.09 -11.36
CA GLU A 103 3.79 19.84 -10.65
C GLU A 103 4.11 20.05 -9.13
N GLY A 104 5.19 19.48 -8.62
CA GLY A 104 5.56 19.57 -7.21
C GLY A 104 4.69 18.70 -6.28
N ARG A 105 4.03 17.67 -6.81
CA ARG A 105 3.08 16.79 -6.11
C ARG A 105 3.60 15.39 -5.85
N LEU A 106 4.79 15.05 -6.30
CA LEU A 106 5.48 13.80 -6.01
C LEU A 106 6.66 14.05 -5.08
N ALA A 107 6.57 13.56 -3.86
CA ALA A 107 7.67 13.51 -2.91
C ALA A 107 8.37 12.15 -2.98
N LEU A 108 9.69 12.16 -2.99
CA LEU A 108 10.57 10.99 -3.05
C LEU A 108 11.43 10.94 -1.79
N LEU A 109 11.39 9.83 -1.08
CA LEU A 109 12.16 9.62 0.16
C LEU A 109 13.11 8.43 -0.06
N PRO A 110 14.34 8.64 -0.53
CA PRO A 110 15.23 7.56 -1.00
C PRO A 110 15.72 6.59 0.08
N ALA A 111 15.68 6.98 1.36
CA ALA A 111 16.30 6.21 2.44
C ALA A 111 15.41 6.08 3.69
N VAL A 112 14.16 5.63 3.48
CA VAL A 112 13.24 5.32 4.58
C VAL A 112 13.55 3.95 5.19
N HIS A 113 13.47 3.84 6.50
CA HIS A 113 13.79 2.61 7.21
C HIS A 113 12.87 2.33 8.39
N SER A 114 12.89 1.07 8.84
CA SER A 114 12.40 0.65 10.15
C SER A 114 13.58 0.55 11.12
N PRO A 115 13.47 1.05 12.37
CA PRO A 115 14.51 0.89 13.39
C PRO A 115 14.78 -0.59 13.75
N GLU A 116 13.82 -1.47 13.50
CA GLU A 116 14.00 -2.90 13.61
C GLU A 116 14.54 -3.46 12.29
N HIS A 117 15.86 -3.59 12.18
CA HIS A 117 16.57 -4.04 10.96
C HIS A 117 16.32 -5.53 10.65
N SER A 118 15.06 -5.91 10.46
CA SER A 118 14.70 -7.27 10.10
C SER A 118 14.85 -7.50 8.60
N ARG A 119 15.38 -8.67 8.23
CA ARG A 119 15.43 -9.17 6.85
C ARG A 119 14.38 -10.25 6.57
N SER A 120 13.44 -10.46 7.49
CA SER A 120 12.28 -11.32 7.31
C SER A 120 11.11 -10.49 6.83
N HIS A 121 10.57 -10.79 5.65
CA HIS A 121 9.38 -10.10 5.11
C HIS A 121 8.23 -10.05 6.10
N PHE A 122 7.88 -11.20 6.70
CA PHE A 122 6.76 -11.27 7.65
C PHE A 122 6.96 -10.34 8.85
N HIS A 123 8.17 -10.34 9.41
CA HIS A 123 8.46 -9.49 10.56
C HIS A 123 8.51 -8.02 10.17
N ALA A 124 9.23 -7.66 9.11
CA ALA A 124 9.37 -6.27 8.67
C ALA A 124 8.04 -5.67 8.21
N GLN A 125 7.20 -6.42 7.48
CA GLN A 125 5.85 -6.00 7.13
C GLN A 125 5.03 -5.72 8.38
N SER A 126 5.07 -6.63 9.36
CA SER A 126 4.36 -6.48 10.61
C SER A 126 4.81 -5.24 11.41
N VAL A 127 6.13 -4.95 11.45
CA VAL A 127 6.66 -3.74 12.10
C VAL A 127 6.15 -2.47 11.42
N VAL A 128 6.21 -2.40 10.09
CA VAL A 128 5.71 -1.26 9.32
C VAL A 128 4.19 -1.09 9.48
N GLU A 129 3.44 -2.19 9.43
CA GLU A 129 1.99 -2.15 9.52
C GLU A 129 1.47 -1.84 10.93
N ARG A 130 2.22 -2.17 11.99
CA ARG A 130 1.88 -1.81 13.37
C ARG A 130 2.35 -0.41 13.77
N ALA A 131 3.46 0.04 13.25
CA ALA A 131 4.07 1.32 13.58
C ALA A 131 4.11 1.61 15.09
N GLY A 132 4.73 0.71 15.87
CA GLY A 132 4.85 0.82 17.33
C GLY A 132 3.70 0.19 18.13
N GLY A 133 2.61 -0.24 17.50
CA GLY A 133 1.51 -0.95 18.16
C GLY A 133 1.80 -2.42 18.43
N SER A 134 0.92 -3.06 19.20
CA SER A 134 0.96 -4.49 19.47
C SER A 134 0.44 -5.33 18.30
N ALA A 135 0.64 -6.65 18.36
CA ALA A 135 0.09 -7.56 17.35
C ALA A 135 -1.44 -7.43 17.24
N GLY A 136 -1.92 -7.30 15.99
CA GLY A 136 -3.35 -7.13 15.72
C GLY A 136 -3.90 -5.73 16.05
N ASP A 137 -3.02 -4.72 16.22
CA ASP A 137 -3.38 -3.33 16.45
C ASP A 137 -2.61 -2.43 15.48
N GLY A 138 -3.08 -2.35 14.24
CA GLY A 138 -2.46 -1.62 13.14
C GLY A 138 -2.62 -0.10 13.25
N TRP A 139 -1.65 0.65 12.70
CA TRP A 139 -1.63 2.11 12.81
C TRP A 139 -2.83 2.79 12.12
N LEU A 140 -3.28 2.28 10.98
CA LEU A 140 -4.47 2.80 10.31
C LEU A 140 -5.75 2.51 11.10
N ASN A 141 -5.84 1.34 11.77
CA ASN A 141 -6.98 1.04 12.62
C ASN A 141 -7.02 1.95 13.87
N ARG A 142 -5.85 2.29 14.44
CA ARG A 142 -5.76 3.28 15.53
C ARG A 142 -6.24 4.67 15.07
N TYR A 143 -5.84 5.10 13.86
CA TYR A 143 -6.33 6.34 13.26
C TYR A 143 -7.86 6.34 13.07
N LEU A 144 -8.44 5.23 12.60
CA LEU A 144 -9.89 5.11 12.46
C LEU A 144 -10.61 5.25 13.80
N ARG A 145 -10.10 4.63 14.85
CA ARG A 145 -10.68 4.70 16.20
C ARG A 145 -10.61 6.10 16.80
N GLU A 146 -9.52 6.81 16.57
CA GLU A 146 -9.36 8.21 17.03
C GLU A 146 -10.42 9.13 16.44
N GLY A 147 -10.79 8.95 15.15
CA GLY A 147 -11.81 9.76 14.48
C GLY A 147 -13.25 9.26 14.64
N GLY A 148 -13.47 8.15 15.34
CA GLY A 148 -14.79 7.61 15.58
C GLY A 148 -15.51 7.11 14.32
N MET A 149 -16.85 7.14 14.31
CA MET A 149 -17.68 6.57 13.23
C MET A 149 -17.65 7.36 11.91
N SER A 150 -17.00 8.52 11.86
CA SER A 150 -16.94 9.36 10.66
C SER A 150 -15.84 8.96 9.67
N ARG A 151 -14.97 8.02 10.04
CA ARG A 151 -13.86 7.55 9.21
C ARG A 151 -14.10 6.12 8.75
N GLN A 152 -14.04 5.91 7.45
CA GLN A 152 -14.21 4.59 6.84
C GLN A 152 -12.91 4.14 6.17
N ALA A 153 -12.69 2.84 6.12
CA ALA A 153 -11.55 2.25 5.43
C ALA A 153 -11.95 1.05 4.60
N LEU A 154 -11.14 0.76 3.58
CA LEU A 154 -11.29 -0.37 2.69
C LEU A 154 -9.93 -1.02 2.46
N ALA A 155 -9.84 -2.33 2.55
CA ALA A 155 -8.71 -3.10 2.05
C ALA A 155 -9.11 -3.79 0.74
N ILE A 156 -8.35 -3.54 -0.34
CA ILE A 156 -8.46 -4.31 -1.58
C ILE A 156 -7.38 -5.39 -1.55
N SER A 157 -7.69 -6.48 -0.88
CA SER A 157 -6.80 -7.63 -0.66
C SER A 157 -7.57 -8.83 -0.14
N SER A 158 -6.98 -10.03 -0.23
CA SER A 158 -7.59 -11.30 0.23
C SER A 158 -7.78 -11.40 1.74
N GLN A 159 -7.10 -10.56 2.52
CA GLN A 159 -7.20 -10.51 3.97
C GLN A 159 -7.07 -9.06 4.42
N VAL A 160 -7.63 -8.71 5.58
CA VAL A 160 -7.40 -7.40 6.19
C VAL A 160 -5.93 -7.28 6.56
N PRO A 161 -5.16 -6.35 5.94
CA PRO A 161 -3.76 -6.11 6.30
C PRO A 161 -3.62 -5.76 7.78
N GLU A 162 -2.46 -6.06 8.38
CA GLU A 162 -2.25 -5.84 9.81
C GLU A 162 -2.39 -4.36 10.20
N SER A 163 -2.03 -3.43 9.32
CA SER A 163 -2.26 -1.99 9.49
C SER A 163 -3.72 -1.60 9.73
N LEU A 164 -4.66 -2.38 9.21
CA LEU A 164 -6.10 -2.19 9.36
C LEU A 164 -6.75 -3.12 10.38
N GLN A 165 -6.00 -4.04 11.02
CA GLN A 165 -6.51 -4.87 12.10
C GLN A 165 -6.62 -4.08 13.39
N GLY A 166 -7.66 -4.37 14.19
CA GLY A 166 -7.88 -3.71 15.49
C GLY A 166 -9.36 -3.62 15.86
N GLY A 167 -9.71 -2.64 16.69
CA GLY A 167 -11.07 -2.46 17.21
C GLY A 167 -12.06 -1.85 16.20
N ALA A 168 -11.59 -1.12 15.18
CA ALA A 168 -12.45 -0.66 14.10
C ALA A 168 -12.66 -1.77 13.07
N SER A 169 -13.92 -1.96 12.63
CA SER A 169 -14.26 -2.96 11.61
C SER A 169 -13.92 -2.42 10.21
N VAL A 170 -13.10 -3.17 9.47
CA VAL A 170 -12.69 -2.80 8.11
C VAL A 170 -13.04 -3.93 7.14
N PRO A 171 -13.78 -3.68 6.05
CA PRO A 171 -14.02 -4.66 5.01
C PRO A 171 -12.74 -4.92 4.19
N ALA A 172 -12.54 -6.18 3.79
CA ALA A 172 -11.52 -6.60 2.84
C ALA A 172 -12.17 -7.35 1.67
N TYR A 173 -11.69 -7.09 0.47
CA TYR A 173 -12.16 -7.71 -0.76
C TYR A 173 -11.01 -8.42 -1.47
N ALA A 174 -11.19 -9.71 -1.73
CA ALA A 174 -10.15 -10.65 -2.12
C ALA A 174 -9.83 -10.71 -3.61
N GLU A 175 -10.68 -10.16 -4.46
CA GLU A 175 -10.56 -10.21 -5.92
C GLU A 175 -10.88 -8.85 -6.55
N PRO A 176 -10.55 -8.66 -7.85
CA PRO A 176 -11.02 -7.48 -8.54
C PRO A 176 -12.50 -7.25 -8.22
N LEU A 177 -12.82 -6.07 -7.76
CA LEU A 177 -14.14 -5.72 -7.25
C LEU A 177 -15.26 -6.10 -8.24
N ASP A 178 -14.98 -6.06 -9.53
CA ASP A 178 -15.86 -6.48 -10.63
C ASP A 178 -16.21 -7.97 -10.56
N ARG A 179 -15.29 -8.83 -10.12
CA ARG A 179 -15.51 -10.28 -10.03
C ARG A 179 -16.17 -10.69 -8.72
N ALA A 180 -15.79 -10.07 -7.61
CA ALA A 180 -16.51 -10.21 -6.35
C ALA A 180 -17.96 -9.72 -6.48
N LEU A 181 -18.20 -8.72 -7.33
CA LEU A 181 -19.49 -8.15 -7.63
C LEU A 181 -20.29 -8.94 -8.70
N SER A 182 -19.64 -9.82 -9.48
CA SER A 182 -20.28 -10.66 -10.52
C SER A 182 -20.67 -12.05 -10.01
N LEU A 183 -20.40 -12.38 -8.75
CA LEU A 183 -20.79 -13.67 -8.15
C LEU A 183 -22.29 -13.70 -7.82
N SER A 184 -23.12 -13.80 -8.86
CA SER A 184 -24.40 -14.47 -8.73
C SER A 184 -24.12 -15.99 -8.61
N ASP A 185 -24.16 -16.49 -7.37
CA ASP A 185 -24.43 -17.90 -7.04
C ASP A 185 -23.43 -19.05 -7.16
N PRO A 186 -22.09 -18.92 -7.14
CA PRO A 186 -21.23 -20.11 -6.98
C PRO A 186 -21.09 -20.58 -5.53
N LEU A 187 -21.38 -19.73 -4.52
CA LEU A 187 -21.21 -20.12 -3.12
C LEU A 187 -22.33 -21.05 -2.63
N ASP A 188 -23.52 -20.93 -3.18
CA ASP A 188 -24.63 -21.85 -2.86
C ASP A 188 -24.32 -23.25 -3.39
N ASP A 189 -23.63 -23.39 -4.53
CA ASP A 189 -23.17 -24.68 -5.06
C ASP A 189 -21.96 -25.24 -4.30
N MET A 190 -20.99 -24.41 -3.93
CA MET A 190 -19.78 -24.85 -3.21
C MET A 190 -20.09 -25.17 -1.74
N LEU A 191 -20.80 -24.30 -1.04
CA LEU A 191 -21.22 -24.53 0.36
C LEU A 191 -22.34 -25.56 0.44
N GLY A 192 -23.29 -25.56 -0.50
CA GLY A 192 -24.33 -26.58 -0.61
C GLY A 192 -23.78 -27.97 -0.86
N GLY A 193 -22.75 -28.12 -1.68
CA GLY A 193 -22.08 -29.38 -1.96
C GLY A 193 -21.24 -29.91 -0.79
N VAL A 194 -20.56 -29.06 -0.03
CA VAL A 194 -19.75 -29.43 1.14
C VAL A 194 -20.61 -29.63 2.38
N LEU A 195 -21.62 -28.80 2.59
CA LEU A 195 -22.49 -28.86 3.77
C LEU A 195 -23.54 -29.97 3.66
N ARG A 196 -24.09 -30.23 2.47
CA ARG A 196 -25.03 -31.36 2.26
C ARG A 196 -24.42 -32.74 2.47
N ARG A 197 -23.12 -32.92 2.22
CA ARG A 197 -22.47 -34.21 2.39
C ARG A 197 -21.96 -34.52 3.79
N ARG A 198 -21.83 -33.55 4.67
CA ARG A 198 -21.19 -33.74 6.00
C ARG A 198 -21.99 -33.30 7.22
N TYR A 199 -23.04 -32.48 7.11
CA TYR A 199 -23.73 -31.92 8.30
C TYR A 199 -25.21 -31.69 8.09
N VAL A 200 -26.01 -32.72 8.30
CA VAL A 200 -27.48 -32.63 8.37
C VAL A 200 -28.00 -32.13 9.74
N ALA A 201 -27.12 -31.91 10.74
CA ALA A 201 -27.52 -31.70 12.12
C ALA A 201 -27.34 -30.27 12.69
N ASP A 202 -26.85 -29.28 11.89
CA ASP A 202 -26.68 -27.89 12.39
C ASP A 202 -27.33 -26.88 11.42
N ILE A 203 -28.60 -27.07 11.16
CA ILE A 203 -29.41 -26.24 10.24
C ILE A 203 -29.52 -24.79 10.70
N GLU A 204 -29.54 -24.53 12.02
CA GLU A 204 -29.69 -23.18 12.54
C GLU A 204 -28.43 -22.34 12.38
N ALA A 205 -27.24 -22.87 12.65
CA ALA A 205 -25.95 -22.16 12.47
C ALA A 205 -25.68 -21.92 10.97
N ALA A 206 -26.01 -22.89 10.11
CA ALA A 206 -25.90 -22.75 8.66
C ALA A 206 -26.94 -21.77 8.09
N SER A 207 -28.11 -21.67 8.70
CA SER A 207 -29.16 -20.69 8.36
C SER A 207 -28.76 -19.27 8.74
N ALA A 208 -28.18 -19.07 9.93
CA ALA A 208 -27.70 -17.77 10.39
C ALA A 208 -26.51 -17.28 9.52
N ALA A 209 -25.58 -18.17 9.17
CA ALA A 209 -24.47 -17.86 8.28
C ALA A 209 -24.94 -17.49 6.86
N ARG A 210 -25.93 -18.22 6.31
CA ARG A 210 -26.56 -17.90 5.02
C ARG A 210 -27.32 -16.56 5.05
N SER A 211 -28.01 -16.26 6.15
CA SER A 211 -28.74 -15.01 6.31
C SER A 211 -27.78 -13.82 6.41
N ALA A 212 -26.69 -13.95 7.15
CA ALA A 212 -25.63 -12.96 7.25
C ALA A 212 -24.94 -12.75 5.88
N TRP A 213 -24.65 -13.82 5.16
CA TRP A 213 -24.08 -13.75 3.80
C TRP A 213 -25.02 -13.06 2.81
N ARG A 214 -26.32 -13.42 2.78
CA ARG A 214 -27.30 -12.76 1.91
C ARG A 214 -27.52 -11.30 2.27
N ALA A 215 -27.41 -10.92 3.53
CA ALA A 215 -27.43 -9.53 3.96
C ALA A 215 -26.17 -8.77 3.49
N ALA A 216 -24.99 -9.39 3.60
CA ALA A 216 -23.74 -8.83 3.11
C ALA A 216 -23.74 -8.69 1.57
N ALA A 217 -24.21 -9.71 0.86
CA ALA A 217 -24.34 -9.68 -0.60
C ALA A 217 -25.32 -8.59 -1.05
N ARG A 218 -26.48 -8.45 -0.38
CA ARG A 218 -27.44 -7.36 -0.68
C ARG A 218 -26.90 -5.98 -0.33
N ALA A 219 -26.13 -5.83 0.75
CA ALA A 219 -25.49 -4.58 1.09
C ALA A 219 -24.42 -4.22 0.06
N LEU A 220 -23.68 -5.21 -0.42
CA LEU A 220 -22.70 -5.09 -1.50
C LEU A 220 -23.38 -4.75 -2.84
N GLU A 221 -24.52 -5.38 -3.16
CA GLU A 221 -25.35 -5.05 -4.35
C GLU A 221 -25.97 -3.66 -4.27
N ALA A 222 -26.43 -3.22 -3.09
CA ALA A 222 -26.92 -1.88 -2.87
C ALA A 222 -25.78 -0.85 -3.01
N SER A 223 -24.61 -1.15 -2.48
CA SER A 223 -23.38 -0.37 -2.70
C SER A 223 -22.99 -0.37 -4.18
N ARG A 224 -23.10 -1.52 -4.87
CA ARG A 224 -22.88 -1.65 -6.31
C ARG A 224 -23.86 -0.82 -7.14
N ALA A 225 -25.15 -0.80 -6.79
CA ALA A 225 -26.15 0.03 -7.45
C ALA A 225 -25.85 1.54 -7.23
N SER A 226 -25.29 1.88 -6.08
CA SER A 226 -24.76 3.22 -5.77
C SER A 226 -23.42 3.53 -6.43
N ILE A 227 -22.51 2.52 -6.54
CA ILE A 227 -21.17 2.62 -7.09
C ILE A 227 -21.13 2.26 -8.59
N GLY A 228 -22.08 1.44 -9.05
CA GLY A 228 -22.11 0.77 -10.36
C GLY A 228 -22.37 1.67 -11.56
N GLY A 229 -22.25 2.97 -11.40
CA GLY A 229 -22.40 3.93 -12.50
C GLY A 229 -21.12 4.64 -12.96
N ALA A 230 -20.08 4.67 -12.14
CA ALA A 230 -18.89 5.45 -12.45
C ALA A 230 -17.81 4.59 -13.13
N ALA A 231 -17.93 4.44 -14.47
CA ALA A 231 -16.79 3.99 -15.27
C ALA A 231 -15.57 4.88 -14.96
N PRO A 232 -14.34 4.33 -15.08
CA PRO A 232 -13.14 5.15 -14.98
C PRO A 232 -13.21 6.33 -15.93
N LEU A 233 -12.81 7.52 -15.49
CA LEU A 233 -12.79 8.74 -16.34
C LEU A 233 -11.69 8.68 -17.40
N VAL A 234 -10.70 7.81 -17.18
CA VAL A 234 -9.56 7.61 -18.07
C VAL A 234 -9.27 6.11 -18.22
N PRO A 235 -8.66 5.67 -19.32
CA PRO A 235 -8.25 4.28 -19.46
C PRO A 235 -7.12 3.94 -18.48
N TYR A 236 -7.18 2.75 -17.87
CA TYR A 236 -6.11 2.17 -17.08
C TYR A 236 -5.33 1.12 -17.90
N PRO A 237 -4.04 0.91 -17.61
CA PRO A 237 -3.31 -0.20 -18.19
C PRO A 237 -3.91 -1.55 -17.76
N ASP A 238 -3.66 -2.59 -18.55
CA ASP A 238 -4.03 -3.94 -18.19
C ASP A 238 -3.24 -4.41 -16.96
N GLY A 239 -3.90 -5.05 -16.00
CA GLY A 239 -3.27 -5.57 -14.80
C GLY A 239 -4.24 -5.64 -13.62
N SER A 240 -3.92 -6.47 -12.64
CA SER A 240 -4.75 -6.55 -11.41
C SER A 240 -4.62 -5.29 -10.58
N PHE A 241 -3.40 -4.79 -10.42
CA PHE A 241 -3.13 -3.58 -9.65
C PHE A 241 -3.85 -2.35 -10.24
N SER A 242 -3.85 -2.21 -11.56
CA SER A 242 -4.56 -1.13 -12.26
C SER A 242 -6.08 -1.22 -12.06
N ARG A 243 -6.66 -2.43 -12.08
CA ARG A 243 -8.09 -2.63 -11.77
C ARG A 243 -8.43 -2.26 -10.32
N ASP A 244 -7.55 -2.61 -9.38
CA ASP A 244 -7.72 -2.27 -7.98
C ASP A 244 -7.66 -0.74 -7.76
N LEU A 245 -6.77 -0.05 -8.45
CA LEU A 245 -6.70 1.42 -8.44
C LEU A 245 -7.95 2.06 -9.06
N ALA A 246 -8.44 1.54 -10.18
CA ALA A 246 -9.67 2.04 -10.81
C ALA A 246 -10.89 1.90 -9.89
N ALA A 247 -11.00 0.75 -9.19
CA ALA A 247 -12.04 0.53 -8.19
C ALA A 247 -11.91 1.49 -7.00
N ALA A 248 -10.69 1.72 -6.51
CA ALA A 248 -10.41 2.69 -5.45
C ALA A 248 -10.79 4.11 -5.87
N ALA A 249 -10.44 4.54 -7.09
CA ALA A 249 -10.79 5.86 -7.61
C ALA A 249 -12.31 6.06 -7.71
N ALA A 250 -13.04 5.07 -8.23
CA ALA A 250 -14.49 5.12 -8.32
C ALA A 250 -15.14 5.31 -6.94
N LEU A 251 -14.69 4.54 -5.94
CA LEU A 251 -15.19 4.64 -4.57
C LEU A 251 -14.89 6.00 -3.92
N LEU A 252 -13.66 6.50 -4.12
CA LEU A 252 -13.23 7.80 -3.58
C LEU A 252 -13.98 8.97 -4.23
N ARG A 253 -14.35 8.88 -5.50
CA ARG A 253 -15.18 9.91 -6.16
C ARG A 253 -16.59 9.97 -5.59
N GLU A 254 -17.15 8.82 -5.21
CA GLU A 254 -18.53 8.72 -4.72
C GLU A 254 -18.67 8.96 -3.20
N SER A 255 -17.62 8.70 -2.40
CA SER A 255 -17.67 8.78 -0.93
C SER A 255 -16.63 9.75 -0.37
N GLN A 256 -17.10 10.75 0.36
CA GLN A 256 -16.23 11.65 1.15
C GLN A 256 -15.87 11.07 2.52
N ASP A 257 -16.56 10.03 2.96
CA ASP A 257 -16.32 9.39 4.25
C ASP A 257 -15.24 8.29 4.18
N LEU A 258 -14.91 7.82 2.95
CA LEU A 258 -13.84 6.87 2.73
C LEU A 258 -12.49 7.56 2.93
N SER A 259 -11.92 7.37 4.12
CA SER A 259 -10.69 8.05 4.55
C SER A 259 -9.43 7.24 4.27
N ILE A 260 -9.54 5.90 4.20
CA ILE A 260 -8.38 5.00 4.00
C ILE A 260 -8.72 3.94 2.95
N VAL A 261 -7.83 3.80 1.96
CA VAL A 261 -7.83 2.65 1.05
C VAL A 261 -6.47 2.00 1.10
N MET A 262 -6.42 0.68 1.29
CA MET A 262 -5.17 -0.07 1.28
C MET A 262 -5.14 -1.09 0.16
N LEU A 263 -4.07 -1.05 -0.62
CA LEU A 263 -3.77 -1.90 -1.77
C LEU A 263 -2.42 -2.58 -1.58
N GLY A 264 -2.23 -3.75 -2.20
CA GLY A 264 -0.95 -4.45 -2.21
C GLY A 264 -0.48 -4.77 -3.62
N MET A 265 0.80 -4.58 -3.90
CA MET A 265 1.44 -5.02 -5.12
C MET A 265 2.60 -5.96 -4.76
N GLY A 266 2.49 -7.24 -5.12
CA GLY A 266 3.51 -8.25 -4.83
C GLY A 266 4.58 -8.36 -5.92
N GLY A 267 5.52 -9.32 -5.71
CA GLY A 267 6.52 -9.67 -6.72
C GLY A 267 7.84 -8.89 -6.62
N TRP A 268 8.03 -8.08 -5.57
CA TRP A 268 9.22 -7.23 -5.41
C TRP A 268 10.44 -7.98 -4.83
N ASP A 269 10.29 -9.26 -4.46
CA ASP A 269 11.39 -10.10 -3.94
C ASP A 269 12.28 -10.65 -5.06
N THR A 270 13.06 -9.76 -5.69
CA THR A 270 13.81 -10.00 -6.92
C THR A 270 15.25 -10.50 -6.66
N HIS A 271 15.37 -11.70 -6.08
CA HIS A 271 16.67 -12.32 -5.81
C HIS A 271 17.41 -12.78 -7.07
N SER A 272 16.75 -12.87 -8.21
CA SER A 272 17.37 -13.30 -9.45
C SER A 272 16.76 -12.59 -10.65
N LYS A 273 17.57 -12.34 -11.69
CA LYS A 273 17.14 -11.76 -12.97
C LYS A 273 16.25 -10.51 -12.80
N GLN A 274 16.59 -9.69 -11.82
CA GLN A 274 15.85 -8.46 -11.50
C GLN A 274 15.78 -7.53 -12.70
N GLY A 275 16.91 -7.39 -13.41
CA GLY A 275 17.09 -6.43 -14.48
C GLY A 275 17.48 -5.04 -13.97
N GLY A 276 17.85 -4.18 -14.91
CA GLY A 276 18.08 -2.76 -14.73
C GLY A 276 16.93 -1.96 -15.35
N ALA A 277 17.24 -1.13 -16.37
CA ALA A 277 16.24 -0.38 -17.12
C ALA A 277 15.21 -1.28 -17.83
N GLU A 278 15.57 -2.52 -18.08
CA GLU A 278 14.69 -3.56 -18.59
C GLU A 278 14.68 -4.77 -17.64
N GLY A 279 13.63 -5.59 -17.69
CA GLY A 279 13.53 -6.80 -16.88
C GLY A 279 12.30 -6.89 -16.01
N VAL A 280 12.36 -7.72 -14.97
CA VAL A 280 11.20 -7.97 -14.09
C VAL A 280 10.80 -6.71 -13.34
N GLN A 281 11.78 -6.08 -12.68
CA GLN A 281 11.53 -4.90 -11.85
C GLN A 281 11.09 -3.69 -12.68
N SER A 282 11.68 -3.50 -13.88
CA SER A 282 11.26 -2.43 -14.79
C SER A 282 9.77 -2.55 -15.18
N ARG A 283 9.31 -3.77 -15.49
CA ARG A 283 7.87 -4.00 -15.78
C ARG A 283 6.98 -3.69 -14.58
N GLN A 284 7.42 -4.01 -13.37
CA GLN A 284 6.68 -3.69 -12.14
C GLN A 284 6.63 -2.18 -11.90
N PHE A 285 7.74 -1.46 -12.13
CA PHE A 285 7.75 0.00 -12.07
C PHE A 285 6.84 0.63 -13.14
N ALA A 286 6.82 0.07 -14.35
CA ALA A 286 5.93 0.56 -15.41
C ALA A 286 4.44 0.37 -15.05
N GLU A 287 4.06 -0.80 -14.50
CA GLU A 287 2.69 -1.06 -14.04
C GLU A 287 2.32 -0.13 -12.88
N LEU A 288 3.20 0.04 -11.89
CA LEU A 288 3.01 0.94 -10.77
C LEU A 288 2.80 2.38 -11.24
N ALA A 289 3.71 2.90 -12.07
CA ALA A 289 3.70 4.29 -12.51
C ALA A 289 2.50 4.61 -13.41
N SER A 290 2.23 3.75 -14.39
CA SER A 290 1.11 3.96 -15.32
C SER A 290 -0.24 3.83 -14.59
N GLY A 291 -0.36 2.90 -13.64
CA GLY A 291 -1.54 2.76 -12.79
C GLY A 291 -1.76 3.99 -11.91
N LEU A 292 -0.71 4.49 -11.24
CA LEU A 292 -0.79 5.67 -10.39
C LEU A 292 -1.08 6.95 -11.17
N ALA A 293 -0.50 7.12 -12.36
CA ALA A 293 -0.78 8.27 -13.22
C ALA A 293 -2.24 8.27 -13.71
N ALA A 294 -2.77 7.09 -14.07
CA ALA A 294 -4.18 6.95 -14.42
C ALA A 294 -5.09 7.24 -13.22
N PHE A 295 -4.74 6.71 -12.04
CA PHE A 295 -5.47 6.94 -10.79
C PHE A 295 -5.56 8.43 -10.43
N GLU A 296 -4.45 9.14 -10.52
CA GLU A 296 -4.38 10.59 -10.29
C GLU A 296 -5.35 11.36 -11.19
N GLN A 297 -5.39 11.02 -12.49
CA GLN A 297 -6.31 11.63 -13.44
C GLN A 297 -7.76 11.22 -13.17
N ASP A 298 -8.01 9.96 -12.82
CA ASP A 298 -9.35 9.42 -12.58
C ASP A 298 -10.00 9.99 -11.31
N LEU A 299 -9.22 10.42 -10.32
CA LEU A 299 -9.75 11.11 -9.14
C LEU A 299 -10.46 12.43 -9.51
N GLY A 300 -10.13 13.04 -10.65
CA GLY A 300 -10.72 14.30 -11.08
C GLY A 300 -10.61 15.39 -10.01
N PRO A 301 -11.74 16.04 -9.63
CA PRO A 301 -11.72 17.09 -8.59
C PRO A 301 -11.26 16.63 -7.20
N ARG A 302 -11.33 15.31 -6.93
CA ARG A 302 -10.92 14.73 -5.64
C ARG A 302 -9.40 14.59 -5.48
N ARG A 303 -8.64 14.78 -6.56
CA ARG A 303 -7.19 14.55 -6.59
C ARG A 303 -6.43 15.36 -5.52
N ASP A 304 -6.88 16.56 -5.17
CA ASP A 304 -6.23 17.39 -4.15
C ASP A 304 -6.59 16.99 -2.71
N GLU A 305 -7.61 16.18 -2.55
CA GLU A 305 -8.07 15.65 -1.27
C GLU A 305 -7.53 14.25 -0.96
N VAL A 306 -6.87 13.60 -1.94
CA VAL A 306 -6.34 12.25 -1.82
C VAL A 306 -4.81 12.28 -1.83
N ALA A 307 -4.19 11.67 -0.82
CA ALA A 307 -2.77 11.37 -0.85
C ALA A 307 -2.56 9.88 -1.15
N VAL A 308 -1.49 9.55 -1.88
CA VAL A 308 -1.06 8.17 -2.10
C VAL A 308 0.30 7.97 -1.47
N LEU A 309 0.41 7.03 -0.54
CA LEU A 309 1.68 6.57 0.01
C LEU A 309 2.09 5.25 -0.65
N VAL A 310 3.23 5.22 -1.31
CA VAL A 310 3.86 4.00 -1.84
C VAL A 310 5.00 3.60 -0.93
N GLN A 311 4.91 2.42 -0.32
CA GLN A 311 5.83 1.94 0.70
C GLN A 311 6.23 0.49 0.49
N THR A 312 7.35 0.09 1.10
CA THR A 312 7.81 -1.30 1.16
C THR A 312 8.42 -1.58 2.54
N GLU A 313 8.55 -2.85 2.92
CA GLU A 313 8.99 -3.26 4.25
C GLU A 313 10.47 -3.03 4.54
N PHE A 314 11.33 -3.12 3.51
CA PHE A 314 12.78 -2.84 3.54
C PHE A 314 13.32 -2.69 2.11
N GLY A 315 14.56 -2.25 2.00
CA GLY A 315 15.28 -2.15 0.73
C GLY A 315 16.10 -3.38 0.39
N ARG A 316 16.93 -3.23 -0.62
CA ARG A 316 17.81 -4.28 -1.12
C ARG A 316 19.28 -3.98 -0.84
N THR A 317 20.13 -5.01 -0.97
CA THR A 317 21.59 -4.81 -0.89
C THR A 317 22.06 -3.84 -1.95
N LEU A 318 23.09 -3.06 -1.60
CA LEU A 318 23.76 -2.19 -2.58
C LEU A 318 24.35 -3.02 -3.73
N ARG A 319 25.06 -4.09 -3.40
CA ARG A 319 25.66 -4.97 -4.42
C ARG A 319 24.62 -5.91 -5.02
N GLU A 320 24.64 -6.03 -6.35
CA GLU A 320 23.95 -7.11 -7.03
C GLU A 320 24.56 -8.47 -6.67
N ASN A 321 23.75 -9.53 -6.67
CA ASN A 321 24.21 -10.88 -6.40
C ASN A 321 24.56 -11.63 -7.70
N ALA A 322 25.17 -12.82 -7.56
CA ALA A 322 25.61 -13.63 -8.70
C ALA A 322 24.45 -14.11 -9.61
N SER A 323 23.21 -13.98 -9.18
CA SER A 323 22.01 -14.36 -9.95
C SER A 323 21.40 -13.17 -10.72
N GLY A 324 22.06 -12.00 -10.74
CA GLY A 324 21.55 -10.79 -11.38
C GLY A 324 20.31 -10.22 -10.70
N GLY A 325 20.26 -10.34 -9.40
CA GLY A 325 19.25 -9.74 -8.52
C GLY A 325 19.90 -9.12 -7.29
N THR A 326 19.11 -8.90 -6.23
CA THR A 326 19.57 -8.31 -4.97
C THR A 326 19.03 -9.09 -3.78
N ASP A 327 19.79 -9.12 -2.68
CA ASP A 327 19.33 -9.70 -1.43
C ASP A 327 18.66 -8.66 -0.53
N HIS A 328 18.06 -9.10 0.59
CA HIS A 328 17.41 -8.21 1.54
C HIS A 328 18.42 -7.24 2.16
N GLY A 329 18.06 -5.97 2.17
CA GLY A 329 18.90 -4.85 2.60
C GLY A 329 18.37 -4.10 3.81
N GLY A 330 18.54 -2.79 3.79
CA GLY A 330 18.16 -1.86 4.86
C GLY A 330 17.10 -0.85 4.41
N ALA A 331 17.49 0.43 4.32
CA ALA A 331 16.58 1.49 3.87
C ALA A 331 16.16 1.31 2.40
N SER A 332 14.97 1.80 2.07
CA SER A 332 14.41 1.79 0.72
C SER A 332 13.83 3.14 0.34
N ALA A 333 13.50 3.32 -0.93
CA ALA A 333 12.76 4.48 -1.38
C ALA A 333 11.26 4.29 -1.16
N TRP A 334 10.61 5.37 -0.66
CA TRP A 334 9.17 5.53 -0.60
C TRP A 334 8.76 6.73 -1.44
N MET A 335 7.49 6.77 -1.87
CA MET A 335 6.93 7.89 -2.63
C MET A 335 5.61 8.35 -2.02
N ILE A 336 5.35 9.66 -2.11
CA ILE A 336 4.06 10.24 -1.73
C ILE A 336 3.58 11.12 -2.87
N LEU A 337 2.38 10.83 -3.39
CA LEU A 337 1.67 11.71 -4.33
C LEU A 337 0.65 12.50 -3.51
N SER A 338 0.76 13.83 -3.49
CA SER A 338 -0.14 14.67 -2.69
C SER A 338 -0.02 16.15 -3.05
N SER A 339 -1.12 16.89 -2.96
CA SER A 339 -1.14 18.35 -2.99
C SER A 339 -0.89 18.99 -1.62
N SER A 340 -0.96 18.20 -0.53
CA SER A 340 -0.79 18.69 0.85
C SER A 340 0.61 18.48 1.42
N MET A 341 1.49 17.81 0.67
CA MET A 341 2.89 17.56 1.00
C MET A 341 3.79 18.24 -0.02
N ARG A 342 4.98 18.65 0.43
CA ARG A 342 5.98 19.21 -0.46
C ARG A 342 6.56 18.13 -1.36
N GLY A 343 6.51 18.34 -2.67
CA GLY A 343 7.18 17.46 -3.64
C GLY A 343 8.70 17.63 -3.65
N GLY A 344 9.41 16.79 -4.39
CA GLY A 344 10.86 16.77 -4.51
C GLY A 344 11.54 15.64 -3.71
N ILE A 345 12.86 15.73 -3.55
CA ILE A 345 13.66 14.75 -2.77
C ILE A 345 13.68 15.16 -1.29
N HIS A 346 13.40 14.20 -0.41
CA HIS A 346 13.36 14.38 1.04
C HIS A 346 14.28 13.37 1.73
N LEU A 347 15.28 13.87 2.42
CA LEU A 347 16.36 13.09 3.04
C LEU A 347 16.34 13.13 4.57
N GLY A 348 15.32 13.77 5.14
CA GLY A 348 15.27 14.02 6.58
C GLY A 348 16.38 14.98 7.05
N THR A 349 16.54 15.08 8.36
CA THR A 349 17.56 15.96 8.97
C THR A 349 18.99 15.47 8.75
N GLY A 350 19.21 14.19 8.54
CA GLY A 350 20.52 13.57 8.35
C GLY A 350 21.11 13.71 6.93
N GLY A 351 20.28 14.09 5.96
CA GLY A 351 20.69 14.13 4.55
C GLY A 351 20.92 12.75 3.93
N TRP A 352 21.48 12.71 2.73
CA TRP A 352 21.83 11.47 2.07
C TRP A 352 23.07 10.83 2.71
N PRO A 353 22.97 9.56 3.16
CA PRO A 353 24.10 8.93 3.86
C PRO A 353 25.27 8.56 2.91
N GLY A 354 25.04 8.54 1.60
CA GLY A 354 26.02 8.04 0.64
C GLY A 354 26.08 6.51 0.57
N LEU A 355 26.84 6.00 -0.41
CA LEU A 355 26.98 4.56 -0.66
C LEU A 355 28.41 4.05 -0.46
N ASP A 356 29.31 4.87 0.09
CA ASP A 356 30.67 4.44 0.43
C ASP A 356 30.66 3.41 1.59
N GLU A 357 31.77 2.64 1.72
CA GLU A 357 31.82 1.49 2.64
C GLU A 357 31.57 1.86 4.11
N GLY A 358 32.03 3.04 4.53
CA GLY A 358 31.88 3.50 5.93
C GLY A 358 30.47 3.85 6.31
N ASN A 359 29.62 4.16 5.33
CA ASN A 359 28.25 4.62 5.53
C ASN A 359 27.19 3.54 5.33
N ARG A 360 27.58 2.30 5.01
CA ARG A 360 26.63 1.22 4.75
C ARG A 360 26.12 0.57 6.01
N LEU A 361 24.83 0.33 6.07
CA LEU A 361 24.24 -0.52 7.11
C LEU A 361 24.78 -1.94 6.96
N ASP A 362 25.36 -2.48 8.04
CA ASP A 362 26.03 -3.81 8.07
C ASP A 362 27.05 -4.01 6.93
N GLY A 363 27.69 -2.94 6.43
CA GLY A 363 28.64 -2.96 5.34
C GLY A 363 28.06 -3.33 3.96
N ARG A 364 26.73 -3.48 3.81
CA ARG A 364 26.13 -4.06 2.60
C ARG A 364 24.87 -3.36 2.06
N ALA A 365 24.19 -2.57 2.84
CA ALA A 365 22.92 -1.98 2.46
C ALA A 365 22.93 -0.46 2.66
N LEU A 366 21.97 0.23 2.05
CA LEU A 366 21.75 1.65 2.27
C LEU A 366 21.45 1.91 3.75
N ALA A 367 22.19 2.85 4.33
CA ALA A 367 21.95 3.29 5.69
C ALA A 367 20.64 4.12 5.79
N PRO A 368 20.00 4.12 6.96
CA PRO A 368 18.78 4.86 7.18
C PRO A 368 19.01 6.38 7.25
N ALA A 369 18.06 7.14 6.70
CA ALA A 369 18.01 8.59 6.83
C ALA A 369 16.69 9.08 7.46
N VAL A 370 15.58 8.41 7.13
CA VAL A 370 14.24 8.78 7.60
C VAL A 370 13.58 7.60 8.29
N ASP A 371 13.10 7.77 9.53
CA ASP A 371 12.26 6.78 10.18
C ASP A 371 10.86 6.78 9.52
N PHE A 372 10.36 5.60 9.16
CA PHE A 372 9.06 5.47 8.50
C PHE A 372 7.89 6.04 9.33
N ARG A 373 8.01 6.06 10.66
CA ARG A 373 6.98 6.60 11.54
C ARG A 373 6.89 8.12 11.47
N ASP A 374 7.98 8.80 11.14
CA ASP A 374 7.96 10.25 10.90
C ASP A 374 7.21 10.57 9.60
N VAL A 375 7.34 9.72 8.57
CA VAL A 375 6.54 9.83 7.33
C VAL A 375 5.04 9.67 7.62
N TYR A 376 4.68 8.69 8.44
CA TYR A 376 3.28 8.50 8.85
C TYR A 376 2.77 9.69 9.69
N ALA A 377 3.60 10.22 10.58
CA ALA A 377 3.24 11.37 11.41
C ALA A 377 2.91 12.60 10.56
N ASP A 378 3.72 12.88 9.55
CA ASP A 378 3.47 14.00 8.63
C ASP A 378 2.17 13.81 7.83
N LEU A 379 1.92 12.59 7.31
CA LEU A 379 0.67 12.27 6.61
C LEU A 379 -0.55 12.40 7.54
N LEU A 380 -0.46 11.88 8.75
CA LEU A 380 -1.53 11.97 9.75
C LEU A 380 -1.83 13.43 10.11
N ALA A 381 -0.80 14.23 10.42
CA ALA A 381 -0.95 15.63 10.83
C ALA A 381 -1.44 16.51 9.69
N ARG A 382 -0.74 16.49 8.57
CA ARG A 382 -0.90 17.48 7.51
C ARG A 382 -1.96 17.12 6.50
N HIS A 383 -2.06 15.84 6.16
CA HIS A 383 -3.06 15.40 5.19
C HIS A 383 -4.36 14.97 5.86
N LEU A 384 -4.30 14.11 6.85
CA LEU A 384 -5.50 13.55 7.48
C LEU A 384 -6.06 14.37 8.64
N GLY A 385 -5.32 15.40 9.13
CA GLY A 385 -5.77 16.28 10.21
C GLY A 385 -5.90 15.57 11.56
N CYS A 386 -5.10 14.53 11.80
CA CYS A 386 -5.03 13.85 13.09
C CYS A 386 -4.43 14.77 14.14
N THR A 387 -5.11 14.93 15.27
CA THR A 387 -4.70 15.84 16.34
C THR A 387 -3.87 15.16 17.42
N ASP A 388 -4.06 13.86 17.65
CA ASP A 388 -3.29 13.08 18.62
C ASP A 388 -2.49 11.95 17.93
N ILE A 389 -1.34 12.34 17.38
CA ILE A 389 -0.44 11.41 16.69
C ILE A 389 0.10 10.34 17.63
N SER A 390 0.29 10.64 18.91
CA SER A 390 0.85 9.72 19.90
C SER A 390 -0.05 8.50 20.13
N GLN A 391 -1.36 8.66 20.01
CA GLN A 391 -2.33 7.56 20.09
C GLN A 391 -2.27 6.65 18.85
N VAL A 392 -1.95 7.22 17.70
CA VAL A 392 -1.85 6.48 16.43
C VAL A 392 -0.47 5.84 16.27
N LEU A 393 0.59 6.55 16.65
CA LEU A 393 2.00 6.14 16.47
C LEU A 393 2.75 6.17 17.81
N PRO A 394 2.51 5.20 18.71
CA PRO A 394 3.22 5.14 19.99
C PRO A 394 4.72 4.97 19.75
N GLY A 395 5.55 5.80 20.43
CA GLY A 395 7.00 5.77 20.29
C GLY A 395 7.55 6.33 18.97
N GLN A 396 6.76 7.15 18.26
CA GLN A 396 7.26 7.90 17.10
C GLN A 396 8.40 8.85 17.54
N PRO A 397 9.54 8.86 16.81
CA PRO A 397 10.76 9.56 17.27
C PRO A 397 10.69 11.08 17.21
N GLY A 398 9.80 11.70 16.42
CA GLY A 398 9.67 13.14 16.27
C GLY A 398 10.74 13.77 15.37
N GLY A 399 11.27 12.99 14.41
CA GLY A 399 12.18 13.49 13.39
C GLY A 399 11.47 14.37 12.36
N SER A 400 12.24 15.06 11.54
CA SER A 400 11.72 15.81 10.39
C SER A 400 12.02 15.05 9.10
N THR A 401 11.00 14.85 8.29
CA THR A 401 11.14 14.26 6.96
C THR A 401 11.50 15.31 5.90
N GLY A 402 11.15 16.57 6.12
CA GLY A 402 11.22 17.66 5.15
C GLY A 402 10.00 17.77 4.23
N LEU A 403 8.97 16.94 4.46
CA LEU A 403 7.72 16.94 3.67
C LEU A 403 6.82 18.16 3.94
N VAL A 404 7.10 18.91 4.98
CA VAL A 404 6.30 20.04 5.46
C VAL A 404 7.13 21.31 5.56
#